data_fb2e76dae530db7b1d5f29ba4e0a3ddc
#
_entry.id   fb2e76dae530db7b1d5f29ba4e0a3ddc
#
_cell.length_a   1.000
_cell.length_b   1.000
_cell.length_c   1.000
_cell.angle_alpha   90.00
_cell.angle_beta   90.00
_cell.angle_gamma   90.00
#
_symmetry.space_group_name_H-M   'P 1'
#
loop_
_entity.id
_entity.type
_entity.pdbx_description
1 polymer ?
#
loop_
_entity_poly.entity_id
_entity_poly.type
_entity_poly.pdbx_seq_one_letter_code
_entity_poly.pdbx_strand_id
1 'polypeptide(L)'
;QARVSEQIRSLTNPKTAKTVFTNYKELTSEISDDLIKRMQDLISKNKVYTCSISTNNGIIFKNGIGSTTLTAYAYNNGVDVSGNLEIRWSKDGTEFYVGRSVTVNAEDVDTKAVYSFVATENGIRRGYYEVTITKVDDGAPGDPGKNGDDGKDGVGTRV
;
A
#
# COMPACT_ATOMS: atom_id res chain seq x y z
N GLN A 1 23.23 43.22 50.78
CA GLN A 1 23.59 41.82 50.40
C GLN A 1 23.11 40.80 51.42
N ALA A 2 23.25 41.04 52.73
CA ALA A 2 22.72 40.18 53.79
C ALA A 2 21.17 40.12 53.76
N ARG A 3 20.53 41.17 53.36
CA ARG A 3 19.08 41.22 53.20
C ARG A 3 18.54 40.32 52.12
N VAL A 4 19.26 40.18 51.04
CA VAL A 4 18.87 39.26 49.92
C VAL A 4 18.97 37.83 50.38
N SER A 5 20.01 37.45 51.16
CA SER A 5 20.12 36.14 51.73
C SER A 5 19.03 35.77 52.71
N GLU A 6 18.60 36.73 53.54
CA GLU A 6 17.47 36.55 54.48
C GLU A 6 16.13 36.39 53.76
N GLN A 7 15.89 37.17 52.72
CA GLN A 7 14.68 37.01 51.88
C GLN A 7 14.62 35.64 51.22
N ILE A 8 15.73 35.13 50.72
CA ILE A 8 15.82 33.78 50.16
C ILE A 8 15.49 32.75 51.22
N ARG A 9 15.97 32.90 52.44
CA ARG A 9 15.66 31.97 53.55
C ARG A 9 14.20 31.96 53.94
N SER A 10 13.50 33.12 53.97
CA SER A 10 12.09 33.17 54.31
C SER A 10 11.23 32.60 53.21
N LEU A 11 11.61 32.73 51.95
CA LEU A 11 10.89 32.20 50.80
C LEU A 11 11.10 30.69 50.67
N THR A 12 12.22 30.14 51.10
CA THR A 12 12.53 28.72 51.05
C THR A 12 12.31 28.04 52.40
N ASN A 13 11.06 27.97 52.87
CA ASN A 13 10.72 27.08 53.96
C ASN A 13 10.89 25.61 53.44
N PRO A 14 11.87 24.85 53.92
CA PRO A 14 12.18 23.52 53.35
C PRO A 14 11.01 22.56 53.38
N LYS A 15 10.14 22.65 54.41
CA LYS A 15 8.96 21.81 54.51
C LYS A 15 7.90 22.15 53.47
N THR A 16 7.62 23.42 53.30
CA THR A 16 6.61 23.88 52.32
C THR A 16 7.09 23.70 50.93
N ALA A 17 8.32 24.02 50.59
CA ALA A 17 8.91 23.78 49.28
C ALA A 17 8.91 22.30 48.89
N LYS A 18 9.26 21.43 49.81
CA LYS A 18 9.27 19.98 49.60
C LYS A 18 7.86 19.44 49.31
N THR A 19 6.84 19.91 50.04
CA THR A 19 5.44 19.50 49.79
C THR A 19 4.95 20.00 48.46
N VAL A 20 5.23 21.23 48.08
CA VAL A 20 4.83 21.79 46.77
C VAL A 20 5.51 21.02 45.62
N PHE A 21 6.79 20.69 45.71
CA PHE A 21 7.47 19.92 44.70
C PHE A 21 6.91 18.51 44.55
N THR A 22 6.54 17.86 45.63
CA THR A 22 5.95 16.52 45.61
C THR A 22 4.59 16.54 44.88
N ASN A 23 3.72 17.49 45.23
CA ASN A 23 2.43 17.64 44.56
C ASN A 23 2.55 17.99 43.08
N TYR A 24 3.47 18.86 42.72
CA TYR A 24 3.72 19.19 41.33
C TYR A 24 4.22 17.97 40.54
N LYS A 25 5.10 17.19 41.11
CA LYS A 25 5.63 15.98 40.46
C LYS A 25 4.56 14.91 40.25
N GLU A 26 3.69 14.69 41.23
CA GLU A 26 2.56 13.76 41.10
C GLU A 26 1.58 14.24 40.00
N LEU A 27 1.21 15.49 40.00
CA LEU A 27 0.32 16.04 39.00
C LEU A 27 0.89 15.97 37.59
N THR A 28 2.16 16.25 37.41
CA THR A 28 2.85 16.16 36.12
C THR A 28 2.92 14.72 35.63
N SER A 29 3.17 13.76 36.53
CA SER A 29 3.21 12.34 36.20
C SER A 29 1.83 11.84 35.72
N GLU A 30 0.76 12.16 36.41
CA GLU A 30 -0.59 11.78 36.02
C GLU A 30 -1.02 12.35 34.65
N ILE A 31 -0.72 13.64 34.42
CA ILE A 31 -1.01 14.30 33.14
C ILE A 31 -0.18 13.66 32.04
N SER A 32 1.09 13.33 32.28
CA SER A 32 1.96 12.69 31.31
C SER A 32 1.45 11.29 30.92
N ASP A 33 1.01 10.51 31.86
CA ASP A 33 0.49 9.17 31.61
C ASP A 33 -0.82 9.18 30.79
N ASP A 34 -1.72 10.09 31.06
CA ASP A 34 -2.95 10.27 30.29
C ASP A 34 -2.64 10.73 28.85
N LEU A 35 -1.72 11.67 28.69
CA LEU A 35 -1.26 12.11 27.36
C LEU A 35 -0.60 10.96 26.59
N ILE A 36 0.25 10.19 27.22
CA ILE A 36 0.89 9.02 26.59
C ILE A 36 -0.17 8.01 26.13
N LYS A 37 -1.14 7.70 26.96
CA LYS A 37 -2.28 6.83 26.60
C LYS A 37 -3.04 7.35 25.39
N ARG A 38 -3.42 8.63 25.38
CA ARG A 38 -4.13 9.25 24.24
C ARG A 38 -3.31 9.22 22.98
N MET A 39 -2.02 9.50 23.07
CA MET A 39 -1.10 9.40 21.93
C MET A 39 -1.01 7.96 21.39
N GLN A 40 -0.88 6.97 22.26
CA GLN A 40 -0.87 5.56 21.89
C GLN A 40 -2.16 5.12 21.22
N ASP A 41 -3.31 5.57 21.74
CA ASP A 41 -4.63 5.30 21.16
C ASP A 41 -4.76 5.94 19.76
N LEU A 42 -4.30 7.18 19.59
CA LEU A 42 -4.31 7.86 18.29
C LEU A 42 -3.39 7.16 17.28
N ILE A 43 -2.19 6.78 17.68
CA ILE A 43 -1.25 6.03 16.85
C ILE A 43 -1.87 4.68 16.44
N SER A 44 -2.46 3.97 17.39
CA SER A 44 -3.09 2.68 17.13
C SER A 44 -4.29 2.80 16.17
N LYS A 45 -5.11 3.83 16.31
CA LYS A 45 -6.28 4.06 15.45
C LYS A 45 -5.90 4.51 14.03
N ASN A 46 -4.82 5.28 13.90
CA ASN A 46 -4.37 5.86 12.62
C ASN A 46 -3.21 5.09 11.99
N LYS A 47 -2.95 3.89 12.43
CA LYS A 47 -1.89 3.04 11.90
C LYS A 47 -2.14 2.69 10.45
N VAL A 48 -1.20 3.00 9.57
CA VAL A 48 -1.22 2.67 8.15
C VAL A 48 -0.04 1.80 7.81
N TYR A 49 -0.27 0.72 7.07
CA TYR A 49 0.78 -0.19 6.63
C TYR A 49 1.18 0.09 5.19
N THR A 50 2.44 -0.11 4.87
CA THR A 50 2.92 -0.05 3.50
C THR A 50 2.50 -1.32 2.78
N CYS A 51 1.72 -1.19 1.71
CA CYS A 51 1.18 -2.31 0.95
C CYS A 51 1.86 -2.49 -0.40
N SER A 52 1.92 -3.72 -0.87
CA SER A 52 2.39 -4.08 -2.20
C SER A 52 1.71 -5.35 -2.71
N ILE A 53 1.74 -5.55 -4.03
CA ILE A 53 1.30 -6.78 -4.70
C ILE A 53 2.53 -7.40 -5.37
N SER A 54 2.75 -8.68 -5.12
CA SER A 54 3.70 -9.51 -5.85
C SER A 54 2.96 -10.37 -6.87
N THR A 55 3.57 -10.63 -8.01
CA THR A 55 3.04 -11.50 -9.06
C THR A 55 4.04 -12.59 -9.40
N ASN A 56 3.58 -13.80 -9.68
CA ASN A 56 4.47 -14.89 -10.09
C ASN A 56 4.76 -14.91 -11.61
N ASN A 57 3.82 -14.44 -12.45
CA ASN A 57 3.92 -14.44 -13.91
C ASN A 57 3.76 -13.04 -14.53
N GLY A 58 3.94 -11.97 -13.73
CA GLY A 58 3.80 -10.60 -14.19
C GLY A 58 2.35 -10.15 -14.34
N ILE A 59 2.17 -9.04 -15.06
CA ILE A 59 0.90 -8.33 -15.18
C ILE A 59 0.42 -8.17 -16.63
N ILE A 60 1.05 -8.88 -17.57
CA ILE A 60 0.73 -8.80 -18.99
C ILE A 60 0.41 -10.20 -19.50
N PHE A 61 -0.76 -10.40 -20.06
CA PHE A 61 -1.15 -11.61 -20.79
C PHE A 61 -1.01 -11.37 -22.29
N LYS A 62 -0.28 -12.26 -22.95
CA LYS A 62 -0.16 -12.25 -24.39
C LYS A 62 -1.17 -13.21 -25.01
N ASN A 63 -1.89 -12.75 -26.04
CA ASN A 63 -2.82 -13.55 -26.82
C ASN A 63 -3.89 -14.26 -25.97
N GLY A 64 -4.29 -13.65 -24.85
CA GLY A 64 -5.31 -14.21 -23.99
C GLY A 64 -4.96 -15.52 -23.31
N ILE A 65 -3.69 -15.82 -23.11
CA ILE A 65 -3.21 -17.10 -22.56
C ILE A 65 -2.45 -16.85 -21.25
N GLY A 66 -2.66 -17.76 -20.30
CA GLY A 66 -1.92 -17.82 -19.05
C GLY A 66 -2.71 -17.39 -17.83
N SER A 67 -2.03 -17.42 -16.70
CA SER A 67 -2.54 -16.98 -15.42
C SER A 67 -1.42 -16.37 -14.60
N THR A 68 -1.77 -15.51 -13.66
CA THR A 68 -0.85 -14.95 -12.67
C THR A 68 -1.47 -15.03 -11.30
N THR A 69 -0.67 -15.28 -10.29
CA THR A 69 -1.10 -15.21 -8.90
C THR A 69 -0.65 -13.89 -8.31
N LEU A 70 -1.60 -13.11 -7.83
CA LEU A 70 -1.39 -11.88 -7.09
C LEU A 70 -1.29 -12.22 -5.62
N THR A 71 -0.24 -11.80 -4.94
CA THR A 71 -0.08 -11.97 -3.50
C THR A 71 0.04 -10.61 -2.84
N ALA A 72 -0.84 -10.36 -1.87
CA ALA A 72 -0.86 -9.13 -1.10
C ALA A 72 0.18 -9.16 0.02
N TYR A 73 0.91 -8.08 0.16
CA TYR A 73 1.83 -7.83 1.27
C TYR A 73 1.50 -6.51 1.95
N ALA A 74 1.57 -6.53 3.27
CA ALA A 74 1.46 -5.34 4.10
C ALA A 74 2.58 -5.35 5.14
N TYR A 75 3.28 -4.23 5.25
CA TYR A 75 4.44 -4.08 6.12
C TYR A 75 4.20 -2.98 7.16
N ASN A 76 4.55 -3.28 8.39
CA ASN A 76 4.63 -2.31 9.47
C ASN A 76 6.10 -2.08 9.81
N ASN A 77 6.63 -0.90 9.49
CA ASN A 77 8.04 -0.57 9.70
C ASN A 77 9.01 -1.64 9.13
N GLY A 78 8.71 -2.14 7.93
CA GLY A 78 9.54 -3.15 7.25
C GLY A 78 9.29 -4.60 7.67
N VAL A 79 8.41 -4.85 8.62
CA VAL A 79 8.02 -6.20 9.05
C VAL A 79 6.75 -6.63 8.32
N ASP A 80 6.76 -7.80 7.69
CA ASP A 80 5.56 -8.38 7.04
C ASP A 80 4.51 -8.75 8.10
N VAL A 81 3.37 -8.08 8.05
CA VAL A 81 2.22 -8.29 8.93
C VAL A 81 1.00 -8.85 8.18
N SER A 82 1.16 -9.21 6.92
CA SER A 82 0.06 -9.64 6.04
C SER A 82 -0.74 -10.84 6.60
N GLY A 83 -0.07 -11.72 7.34
CA GLY A 83 -0.70 -12.90 7.95
C GLY A 83 -1.70 -12.59 9.06
N ASN A 84 -1.67 -11.39 9.62
CA ASN A 84 -2.54 -10.94 10.71
C ASN A 84 -3.68 -10.05 10.24
N LEU A 85 -3.82 -9.87 8.92
CA LEU A 85 -4.78 -8.96 8.32
C LEU A 85 -5.81 -9.72 7.49
N GLU A 86 -7.01 -9.19 7.46
CA GLU A 86 -8.01 -9.60 6.49
C GLU A 86 -7.74 -8.85 5.19
N ILE A 87 -7.51 -9.59 4.12
CA ILE A 87 -7.23 -9.05 2.78
C ILE A 87 -8.44 -9.28 1.90
N ARG A 88 -9.05 -8.21 1.41
CA ARG A 88 -10.21 -8.23 0.52
C ARG A 88 -9.82 -7.71 -0.84
N TRP A 89 -10.02 -8.53 -1.86
CA TRP A 89 -9.69 -8.22 -3.23
C TRP A 89 -10.91 -7.71 -4.01
N SER A 90 -10.65 -6.70 -4.83
CA SER A 90 -11.62 -6.16 -5.78
C SER A 90 -11.06 -6.18 -7.19
N LYS A 91 -11.93 -6.46 -8.16
CA LYS A 91 -11.68 -6.29 -9.59
C LYS A 91 -12.53 -5.15 -10.10
N ASP A 92 -11.90 -4.15 -10.70
CA ASP A 92 -12.56 -2.94 -11.23
C ASP A 92 -13.52 -2.29 -10.21
N GLY A 93 -13.12 -2.29 -8.93
CA GLY A 93 -13.88 -1.72 -7.81
C GLY A 93 -14.92 -2.66 -7.19
N THR A 94 -15.15 -3.85 -7.72
CA THR A 94 -16.10 -4.82 -7.18
C THR A 94 -15.36 -5.90 -6.38
N GLU A 95 -15.70 -6.03 -5.10
CA GLU A 95 -15.14 -7.07 -4.23
C GLU A 95 -15.57 -8.47 -4.70
N PHE A 96 -14.62 -9.40 -4.77
CA PHE A 96 -14.89 -10.76 -5.25
C PHE A 96 -14.18 -11.87 -4.46
N TYR A 97 -13.16 -11.55 -3.67
CA TYR A 97 -12.37 -12.58 -2.99
C TYR A 97 -11.76 -12.06 -1.68
N VAL A 98 -11.71 -12.95 -0.69
CA VAL A 98 -11.04 -12.71 0.60
C VAL A 98 -9.93 -13.75 0.79
N GLY A 99 -8.71 -13.29 0.98
CA GLY A 99 -7.54 -14.14 1.17
C GLY A 99 -6.25 -13.44 0.76
N ARG A 100 -5.12 -13.99 1.15
CA ARG A 100 -3.80 -13.35 0.90
C ARG A 100 -3.42 -13.34 -0.59
N SER A 101 -3.81 -14.39 -1.33
CA SER A 101 -3.44 -14.53 -2.75
C SER A 101 -4.64 -14.89 -3.58
N VAL A 102 -4.69 -14.38 -4.80
CA VAL A 102 -5.73 -14.68 -5.78
C VAL A 102 -5.10 -14.99 -7.14
N THR A 103 -5.61 -15.99 -7.82
CA THR A 103 -5.19 -16.32 -9.18
C THR A 103 -6.11 -15.63 -10.17
N VAL A 104 -5.50 -14.96 -11.14
CA VAL A 104 -6.18 -14.29 -12.25
C VAL A 104 -5.82 -15.00 -13.53
N ASN A 105 -6.81 -15.42 -14.32
CA ASN A 105 -6.64 -16.02 -15.62
C ASN A 105 -6.76 -14.97 -16.73
N ALA A 106 -6.12 -15.21 -17.85
CA ALA A 106 -6.16 -14.30 -18.99
C ALA A 106 -7.60 -14.10 -19.52
N GLU A 107 -8.46 -15.11 -19.39
CA GLU A 107 -9.88 -15.04 -19.76
C GLU A 107 -10.70 -14.10 -18.89
N ASP A 108 -10.23 -13.82 -17.66
CA ASP A 108 -10.88 -12.88 -16.75
C ASP A 108 -10.59 -11.41 -17.09
N VAL A 109 -9.71 -11.17 -18.06
CA VAL A 109 -9.28 -9.83 -18.46
C VAL A 109 -9.60 -9.61 -19.94
N ASP A 110 -10.47 -8.66 -20.23
CA ASP A 110 -10.81 -8.32 -21.62
C ASP A 110 -9.66 -7.62 -22.34
N THR A 111 -9.34 -6.41 -21.94
CA THR A 111 -8.18 -5.64 -22.43
C THR A 111 -7.29 -5.24 -21.27
N LYS A 112 -7.90 -4.77 -20.20
CA LYS A 112 -7.24 -4.43 -18.92
C LYS A 112 -8.24 -4.60 -17.78
N ALA A 113 -7.72 -4.92 -16.59
CA ALA A 113 -8.51 -4.96 -15.36
C ALA A 113 -7.65 -4.46 -14.20
N VAL A 114 -8.25 -3.69 -13.30
CA VAL A 114 -7.60 -3.20 -12.10
C VAL A 114 -7.94 -4.15 -10.96
N TYR A 115 -6.91 -4.78 -10.41
CA TYR A 115 -7.01 -5.59 -9.21
C TYR A 115 -6.47 -4.80 -8.03
N SER A 116 -7.26 -4.67 -7.01
CA SER A 116 -6.89 -3.96 -5.79
C SER A 116 -7.19 -4.79 -4.56
N PHE A 117 -6.50 -4.51 -3.47
CA PHE A 117 -6.87 -5.08 -2.19
C PHE A 117 -6.92 -4.02 -1.10
N VAL A 118 -7.75 -4.28 -0.11
CA VAL A 118 -7.81 -3.55 1.15
C VAL A 118 -7.38 -4.51 2.26
N ALA A 119 -6.43 -4.07 3.07
CA ALA A 119 -5.99 -4.78 4.27
C ALA A 119 -6.66 -4.18 5.49
N THR A 120 -7.33 -5.00 6.29
CA THR A 120 -8.01 -4.58 7.50
C THR A 120 -7.51 -5.35 8.72
N GLU A 121 -7.42 -4.68 9.85
CA GLU A 121 -7.09 -5.24 11.16
C GLU A 121 -8.21 -4.89 12.12
N ASN A 122 -8.89 -5.91 12.65
CA ASN A 122 -10.05 -5.72 13.53
C ASN A 122 -11.14 -4.78 12.94
N GLY A 123 -11.39 -4.90 11.64
CA GLY A 123 -12.36 -4.06 10.92
C GLY A 123 -11.87 -2.66 10.57
N ILE A 124 -10.66 -2.28 10.94
CA ILE A 124 -10.07 -0.98 10.62
C ILE A 124 -9.19 -1.12 9.39
N ARG A 125 -9.42 -0.29 8.37
CA ARG A 125 -8.59 -0.23 7.18
C ARG A 125 -7.17 0.21 7.53
N ARG A 126 -6.19 -0.62 7.18
CA ARG A 126 -4.77 -0.41 7.44
C ARG A 126 -3.95 -0.11 6.21
N GLY A 127 -4.43 -0.52 5.05
CA GLY A 127 -3.71 -0.30 3.82
C GLY A 127 -4.52 -0.67 2.58
N TYR A 128 -3.97 -0.28 1.44
CA TYR A 128 -4.55 -0.46 0.11
C TYR A 128 -3.43 -0.51 -0.92
N TYR A 129 -3.60 -1.32 -1.94
CA TYR A 129 -2.74 -1.31 -3.12
C TYR A 129 -3.50 -1.80 -4.33
N GLU A 130 -3.08 -1.38 -5.52
CA GLU A 130 -3.68 -1.82 -6.78
C GLU A 130 -2.63 -2.11 -7.84
N VAL A 131 -3.00 -2.96 -8.78
CA VAL A 131 -2.21 -3.30 -9.96
C VAL A 131 -3.15 -3.42 -11.15
N THR A 132 -2.71 -2.93 -12.30
CA THR A 132 -3.44 -3.10 -13.55
C THR A 132 -2.85 -4.28 -14.32
N ILE A 133 -3.68 -5.26 -14.65
CA ILE A 133 -3.32 -6.36 -15.54
C ILE A 133 -3.82 -6.01 -16.94
N THR A 134 -2.97 -6.19 -17.93
CA THR A 134 -3.26 -5.86 -19.32
C THR A 134 -3.16 -7.11 -20.18
N LYS A 135 -4.09 -7.27 -21.12
CA LYS A 135 -4.04 -8.27 -22.17
C LYS A 135 -3.61 -7.60 -23.46
N VAL A 136 -2.61 -8.16 -24.11
CA VAL A 136 -2.10 -7.67 -25.39
C VAL A 136 -2.10 -8.80 -26.39
N ASP A 137 -2.56 -8.53 -27.60
CA ASP A 137 -2.54 -9.47 -28.69
C ASP A 137 -1.42 -9.11 -29.68
N ASP A 138 -0.81 -10.09 -30.30
CA ASP A 138 0.13 -9.86 -31.39
C ASP A 138 -0.65 -9.20 -32.54
N GLY A 139 -0.02 -8.26 -33.23
CA GLY A 139 -0.61 -7.64 -34.41
C GLY A 139 -0.94 -8.67 -35.49
N ALA A 140 -1.97 -8.41 -36.27
CA ALA A 140 -2.28 -9.23 -37.44
C ALA A 140 -1.02 -9.37 -38.32
N PRO A 141 -0.77 -10.57 -38.90
CA PRO A 141 0.29 -10.72 -39.90
C PRO A 141 0.08 -9.65 -40.99
N GLY A 142 1.17 -9.05 -41.43
CA GLY A 142 1.11 -8.12 -42.57
C GLY A 142 0.49 -8.81 -43.79
N ASP A 143 -0.25 -8.04 -44.58
CA ASP A 143 -0.80 -8.53 -45.83
C ASP A 143 0.31 -9.18 -46.68
N PRO A 144 0.04 -10.31 -47.34
CA PRO A 144 0.95 -10.88 -48.32
C PRO A 144 1.34 -9.82 -49.31
N GLY A 145 2.63 -9.74 -49.65
CA GLY A 145 3.10 -8.84 -50.69
C GLY A 145 2.29 -9.07 -51.97
N LYS A 146 1.87 -8.02 -52.61
CA LYS A 146 1.22 -8.13 -53.93
C LYS A 146 2.12 -8.87 -54.86
N ASN A 147 1.57 -9.83 -55.60
CA ASN A 147 2.29 -10.44 -56.69
C ASN A 147 2.80 -9.33 -57.63
N GLY A 148 4.07 -9.44 -58.02
CA GLY A 148 4.64 -8.55 -59.04
C GLY A 148 3.75 -8.59 -60.28
N ASP A 149 3.58 -7.47 -60.93
CA ASP A 149 2.90 -7.41 -62.20
C ASP A 149 3.64 -8.34 -63.19
N ASP A 150 2.88 -9.09 -63.98
CA ASP A 150 3.45 -9.89 -65.06
C ASP A 150 4.24 -8.97 -65.98
N GLY A 151 5.47 -9.37 -66.24
CA GLY A 151 6.33 -8.63 -67.18
C GLY A 151 5.58 -8.50 -68.49
N LYS A 152 5.51 -7.26 -69.03
CA LYS A 152 4.98 -7.05 -70.38
C LYS A 152 5.85 -7.79 -71.34
N ASP A 153 5.21 -8.59 -72.18
CA ASP A 153 5.94 -9.23 -73.30
C ASP A 153 6.58 -8.16 -74.14
N GLY A 154 7.80 -8.39 -74.46
CA GLY A 154 8.54 -7.50 -75.34
C GLY A 154 7.96 -7.46 -76.73
N VAL A 155 7.12 -6.49 -76.97
CA VAL A 155 6.34 -6.37 -78.23
C VAL A 155 7.18 -5.94 -79.40
N GLY A 156 8.38 -5.49 -79.20
CA GLY A 156 9.21 -4.90 -80.24
C GLY A 156 10.22 -5.79 -80.89
N THR A 157 10.29 -7.04 -80.51
CA THR A 157 11.38 -7.93 -80.91
C THR A 157 11.09 -8.83 -82.10
N ARG A 158 10.01 -8.61 -82.75
CA ARG A 158 9.76 -9.30 -84.00
C ARG A 158 10.22 -8.54 -85.16
N VAL A 159 11.02 -9.14 -85.86
CA VAL A 159 11.52 -8.68 -87.16
C VAL A 159 10.81 -9.43 -88.24
#